data_5901cff15e75ea0caf2d12929aac3f3a
#
_entry.id   5901cff15e75ea0caf2d12929aac3f3a
#
_cell.length_a   1.000
_cell.length_b   1.000
_cell.length_c   1.000
_cell.angle_alpha   90.00
_cell.angle_beta   90.00
_cell.angle_gamma   90.00
#
_symmetry.space_group_name_H-M   'P 1'
#
loop_
_entity.id
_entity.type
_entity.pdbx_description
1 polymer ?
#
loop_
_entity_poly.entity_id
_entity_poly.type
_entity_poly.pdbx_seq_one_letter_code
_entity_poly.pdbx_strand_id
1 'polypeptide(L)'
;MSEAARPLRVAVIGAGPAGIYTADILTKSEEVRTGAVEVAIDIFDRYPAPFGLIRYGVAPDHPRIKGIITALHKVLDRGDIRFFGNVEYGKDLTLADLREHYDAIIFATGAIHDAALNIEGIDLDGSYGAADFVSWYDGHPDYPRTWPLEAEQVAVL
;
A
#
# COMPACT_ATOMS: atom_id res chain seq x y z
N MET A 1 -16.23 16.71 -36.27
CA MET A 1 -15.20 16.82 -35.22
C MET A 1 -15.51 15.72 -34.21
N SER A 2 -14.71 14.68 -34.17
CA SER A 2 -14.85 13.63 -33.12
C SER A 2 -14.58 14.30 -31.78
N GLU A 3 -15.54 14.21 -30.85
CA GLU A 3 -15.36 14.62 -29.48
C GLU A 3 -14.20 13.77 -28.92
N ALA A 4 -13.12 14.42 -28.49
CA ALA A 4 -12.00 13.70 -27.91
C ALA A 4 -12.52 12.91 -26.71
N ALA A 5 -12.40 11.59 -26.76
CA ALA A 5 -12.82 10.74 -25.66
C ALA A 5 -12.04 11.15 -24.40
N ARG A 6 -12.74 11.35 -23.28
CA ARG A 6 -12.08 11.66 -22.01
C ARG A 6 -11.18 10.49 -21.58
N PRO A 7 -10.10 10.75 -20.82
CA PRO A 7 -9.29 9.70 -20.24
C PRO A 7 -10.12 8.73 -19.40
N LEU A 8 -9.80 7.45 -19.44
CA LEU A 8 -10.28 6.47 -18.48
C LEU A 8 -9.71 6.79 -17.11
N ARG A 9 -10.57 7.03 -16.14
CA ARG A 9 -10.18 7.34 -14.76
C ARG A 9 -10.10 6.06 -13.95
N VAL A 10 -8.94 5.80 -13.37
CA VAL A 10 -8.69 4.60 -12.57
C VAL A 10 -8.33 5.00 -11.14
N ALA A 11 -9.07 4.50 -10.15
CA ALA A 11 -8.73 4.61 -8.75
C ALA A 11 -7.99 3.36 -8.30
N VAL A 12 -6.87 3.53 -7.60
CA VAL A 12 -6.13 2.45 -6.95
C VAL A 12 -6.15 2.70 -5.44
N ILE A 13 -6.66 1.76 -4.69
CA ILE A 13 -6.77 1.84 -3.23
C ILE A 13 -5.62 1.05 -2.61
N GLY A 14 -4.66 1.78 -2.06
CA GLY A 14 -3.41 1.26 -1.49
C GLY A 14 -2.18 1.65 -2.32
N ALA A 15 -1.27 2.40 -1.70
CA ALA A 15 -0.01 2.85 -2.29
C ALA A 15 1.19 1.96 -1.91
N GLY A 16 0.94 0.68 -1.64
CA GLY A 16 1.99 -0.33 -1.53
C GLY A 16 2.57 -0.70 -2.90
N PRO A 17 3.57 -1.59 -2.96
CA PRO A 17 4.18 -2.02 -4.22
C PRO A 17 3.17 -2.52 -5.25
N ALA A 18 2.17 -3.28 -4.82
CA ALA A 18 1.13 -3.82 -5.71
C ALA A 18 0.34 -2.69 -6.41
N GLY A 19 -0.09 -1.68 -5.66
CA GLY A 19 -0.83 -0.55 -6.22
C GLY A 19 0.01 0.28 -7.18
N ILE A 20 1.24 0.63 -6.78
CA ILE A 20 2.13 1.46 -7.59
C ILE A 20 2.56 0.74 -8.88
N TYR A 21 2.91 -0.56 -8.80
CA TYR A 21 3.26 -1.32 -10.01
C TYR A 21 2.06 -1.57 -10.92
N THR A 22 0.86 -1.76 -10.37
CA THR A 22 -0.35 -1.85 -11.18
C THR A 22 -0.58 -0.56 -11.98
N ALA A 23 -0.45 0.60 -11.33
CA ALA A 23 -0.54 1.89 -12.00
C ALA A 23 0.57 2.05 -13.06
N ASP A 24 1.81 1.66 -12.75
CA ASP A 24 2.94 1.70 -13.68
C ASP A 24 2.72 0.84 -14.93
N ILE A 25 2.19 -0.37 -14.75
CA ILE A 25 1.88 -1.29 -15.86
C ILE A 25 0.76 -0.71 -16.73
N LEU A 26 -0.29 -0.14 -16.13
CA LEU A 26 -1.38 0.47 -16.88
C LEU A 26 -0.89 1.63 -17.74
N THR A 27 -0.05 2.52 -17.20
CA THR A 27 0.50 3.66 -17.98
C THR A 27 1.44 3.21 -19.11
N LYS A 28 1.96 1.99 -19.05
CA LYS A 28 2.86 1.39 -20.05
C LYS A 28 2.18 0.38 -20.96
N SER A 29 0.87 0.17 -20.84
CA SER A 29 0.13 -0.73 -21.72
C SER A 29 0.25 -0.31 -23.18
N GLU A 30 0.10 -1.23 -24.11
CA GLU A 30 0.22 -0.96 -25.55
C GLU A 30 -0.81 0.08 -26.00
N GLU A 31 -2.02 0.00 -25.51
CA GLU A 31 -3.12 0.90 -25.82
C GLU A 31 -2.82 2.36 -25.38
N VAL A 32 -2.23 2.53 -24.19
CA VAL A 32 -1.82 3.85 -23.71
C VAL A 32 -0.61 4.37 -24.48
N ARG A 33 0.39 3.54 -24.72
CA ARG A 33 1.60 3.94 -25.44
C ARG A 33 1.35 4.32 -26.90
N THR A 34 0.37 3.68 -27.53
CA THR A 34 -0.03 3.98 -28.92
C THR A 34 -1.00 5.15 -29.01
N GLY A 35 -1.51 5.62 -27.87
CA GLY A 35 -2.53 6.68 -27.83
C GLY A 35 -3.95 6.19 -28.20
N ALA A 36 -4.18 4.88 -28.25
CA ALA A 36 -5.50 4.32 -28.48
C ALA A 36 -6.43 4.55 -27.29
N VAL A 37 -5.86 4.61 -26.07
CA VAL A 37 -6.56 4.92 -24.83
C VAL A 37 -5.71 5.91 -24.03
N GLU A 38 -6.35 6.89 -23.42
CA GLU A 38 -5.76 7.76 -22.43
C GLU A 38 -6.22 7.36 -21.04
N VAL A 39 -5.33 7.32 -20.04
CA VAL A 39 -5.65 6.96 -18.66
C VAL A 39 -5.25 8.08 -17.70
N ALA A 40 -6.06 8.29 -16.68
CA ALA A 40 -5.77 9.14 -15.52
C ALA A 40 -5.87 8.28 -14.26
N ILE A 41 -4.75 8.13 -13.54
CA ILE A 41 -4.66 7.21 -12.41
C ILE A 41 -4.45 7.98 -11.11
N ASP A 42 -5.32 7.70 -10.14
CA ASP A 42 -5.26 8.23 -8.78
C ASP A 42 -5.02 7.06 -7.81
N ILE A 43 -3.99 7.18 -6.98
CA ILE A 43 -3.70 6.23 -5.91
C ILE A 43 -4.06 6.87 -4.58
N PHE A 44 -4.88 6.18 -3.80
CA PHE A 44 -5.31 6.59 -2.46
C PHE A 44 -4.68 5.69 -1.40
N ASP A 45 -4.21 6.28 -0.31
CA ASP A 45 -3.71 5.53 0.84
C ASP A 45 -4.11 6.21 2.15
N ARG A 46 -4.42 5.42 3.16
CA ARG A 46 -4.76 5.92 4.50
C ARG A 46 -3.57 6.57 5.20
N TYR A 47 -2.36 6.21 4.80
CA TYR A 47 -1.14 6.82 5.34
C TYR A 47 -0.69 8.02 4.51
N PRO A 48 -0.01 9.00 5.15
CA PRO A 48 0.49 10.18 4.45
C PRO A 48 1.63 9.86 3.49
N ALA A 49 2.31 8.73 3.68
CA ALA A 49 3.46 8.33 2.89
C ALA A 49 3.20 7.01 2.16
N PRO A 50 3.58 6.88 0.88
CA PRO A 50 3.41 5.66 0.11
C PRO A 50 4.40 4.57 0.51
N PHE A 51 4.30 3.42 -0.13
CA PHE A 51 5.14 2.22 -0.12
C PHE A 51 4.71 1.14 0.87
N GLY A 52 3.67 1.36 1.68
CA GLY A 52 3.04 0.35 2.53
C GLY A 52 4.06 -0.41 3.39
N LEU A 53 3.99 -1.75 3.38
CA LEU A 53 4.87 -2.60 4.18
C LEU A 53 6.36 -2.53 3.78
N ILE A 54 6.73 -2.03 2.61
CA ILE A 54 8.16 -1.78 2.31
C ILE A 54 8.71 -0.68 3.21
N ARG A 55 7.88 0.29 3.57
CA ARG A 55 8.25 1.34 4.53
C ARG A 55 8.20 0.84 5.98
N TYR A 56 7.10 0.16 6.35
CA TYR A 56 6.74 -0.08 7.75
C TYR A 56 6.74 -1.55 8.16
N GLY A 57 7.14 -2.49 7.30
CA GLY A 57 7.04 -3.91 7.57
C GLY A 57 8.20 -4.74 7.03
N VAL A 58 9.22 -4.11 6.46
CA VAL A 58 10.46 -4.77 6.05
C VAL A 58 11.60 -4.33 6.95
N ALA A 59 12.25 -5.30 7.57
CA ALA A 59 13.35 -5.08 8.49
C ALA A 59 14.50 -4.26 7.87
N PRO A 60 15.16 -3.35 8.64
CA PRO A 60 16.27 -2.54 8.16
C PRO A 60 17.47 -3.34 7.66
N ASP A 61 17.65 -4.55 8.16
CA ASP A 61 18.72 -5.48 7.75
C ASP A 61 18.45 -6.20 6.42
N HIS A 62 17.32 -5.88 5.76
CA HIS A 62 17.00 -6.34 4.40
C HIS A 62 17.13 -5.20 3.36
N PRO A 63 18.32 -4.62 3.15
CA PRO A 63 18.50 -3.41 2.35
C PRO A 63 18.09 -3.59 0.88
N ARG A 64 18.19 -4.82 0.34
CA ARG A 64 17.76 -5.11 -1.03
C ARG A 64 16.26 -4.91 -1.22
N ILE A 65 15.46 -5.36 -0.25
CA ILE A 65 13.99 -5.24 -0.31
C ILE A 65 13.60 -3.79 -0.07
N LYS A 66 14.17 -3.13 0.94
CA LYS A 66 13.95 -1.69 1.15
C LYS A 66 14.41 -0.85 -0.06
N GLY A 67 15.40 -1.28 -0.80
CA GLY A 67 15.88 -0.62 -2.02
C GLY A 67 14.84 -0.51 -3.15
N ILE A 68 13.77 -1.34 -3.12
CA ILE A 68 12.63 -1.22 -4.03
C ILE A 68 11.97 0.17 -3.94
N ILE A 69 12.05 0.84 -2.81
CA ILE A 69 11.56 2.22 -2.64
C ILE A 69 12.10 3.15 -3.73
N THR A 70 13.36 3.01 -4.12
CA THR A 70 13.94 3.82 -5.19
C THR A 70 13.25 3.61 -6.55
N ALA A 71 12.85 2.37 -6.85
CA ALA A 71 12.11 2.08 -8.07
C ALA A 71 10.67 2.61 -8.01
N LEU A 72 10.01 2.48 -6.86
CA LEU A 72 8.66 2.98 -6.64
C LEU A 72 8.61 4.52 -6.69
N HIS A 73 9.61 5.20 -6.13
CA HIS A 73 9.76 6.66 -6.28
C HIS A 73 9.83 7.06 -7.74
N LYS A 74 10.68 6.41 -8.54
CA LYS A 74 10.79 6.71 -9.97
C LYS A 74 9.47 6.57 -10.73
N VAL A 75 8.59 5.68 -10.30
CA VAL A 75 7.26 5.56 -10.89
C VAL A 75 6.41 6.77 -10.55
N LEU A 76 6.34 7.17 -9.28
CA LEU A 76 5.53 8.31 -8.84
C LEU A 76 6.10 9.65 -9.33
N ASP A 77 7.42 9.79 -9.42
CA ASP A 77 8.11 11.02 -9.84
C ASP A 77 7.89 11.36 -11.32
N ARG A 78 7.35 10.43 -12.12
CA ARG A 78 7.00 10.71 -13.53
C ARG A 78 5.87 11.75 -13.67
N GLY A 79 5.01 11.85 -12.66
CA GLY A 79 3.92 12.82 -12.63
C GLY A 79 2.68 12.43 -13.44
N ASP A 80 2.64 11.23 -14.02
CA ASP A 80 1.50 10.66 -14.73
C ASP A 80 0.53 9.89 -13.82
N ILE A 81 0.89 9.70 -12.55
CA ILE A 81 0.11 9.07 -11.50
C ILE A 81 0.01 10.05 -10.33
N ARG A 82 -1.20 10.32 -9.85
CA ARG A 82 -1.41 11.18 -8.68
C ARG A 82 -1.52 10.33 -7.43
N PHE A 83 -0.88 10.79 -6.35
CA PHE A 83 -0.96 10.15 -5.03
C PHE A 83 -1.73 11.04 -4.05
N PHE A 84 -2.68 10.45 -3.36
CA PHE A 84 -3.50 11.05 -2.31
C PHE A 84 -3.30 10.28 -1.01
N GLY A 85 -2.44 10.79 -0.14
CA GLY A 85 -2.24 10.26 1.21
C GLY A 85 -3.27 10.82 2.19
N ASN A 86 -3.40 10.16 3.36
CA ASN A 86 -4.40 10.46 4.40
C ASN A 86 -5.84 10.36 3.90
N VAL A 87 -6.13 9.46 2.97
CA VAL A 87 -7.47 9.17 2.46
C VAL A 87 -7.79 7.71 2.73
N GLU A 88 -8.65 7.45 3.69
CA GLU A 88 -9.03 6.10 4.12
C GLU A 88 -10.30 5.64 3.39
N TYR A 89 -10.18 4.56 2.61
CA TYR A 89 -11.34 3.93 1.99
C TYR A 89 -12.27 3.35 3.07
N GLY A 90 -13.55 3.62 2.93
CA GLY A 90 -14.58 3.24 3.88
C GLY A 90 -14.86 4.28 4.96
N LYS A 91 -14.02 5.32 5.08
CA LYS A 91 -14.20 6.42 6.01
C LYS A 91 -14.27 7.77 5.31
N ASP A 92 -13.21 8.14 4.58
CA ASP A 92 -13.13 9.42 3.88
C ASP A 92 -13.63 9.31 2.44
N LEU A 93 -13.62 8.10 1.87
CA LEU A 93 -14.00 7.81 0.50
C LEU A 93 -14.71 6.46 0.43
N THR A 94 -15.94 6.46 -0.06
CA THR A 94 -16.77 5.25 -0.18
C THR A 94 -16.70 4.64 -1.58
N LEU A 95 -17.20 3.40 -1.73
CA LEU A 95 -17.35 2.78 -3.04
C LEU A 95 -18.32 3.56 -3.95
N ALA A 96 -19.34 4.20 -3.36
CA ALA A 96 -20.29 5.01 -4.11
C ALA A 96 -19.60 6.23 -4.71
N ASP A 97 -18.80 6.95 -3.91
CA ASP A 97 -18.02 8.11 -4.37
C ASP A 97 -17.04 7.71 -5.49
N LEU A 98 -16.37 6.58 -5.32
CA LEU A 98 -15.43 6.08 -6.34
C LEU A 98 -16.15 5.76 -7.65
N ARG A 99 -17.31 5.11 -7.59
CA ARG A 99 -18.10 4.76 -8.79
C ARG A 99 -18.66 5.98 -9.53
N GLU A 100 -18.86 7.08 -8.84
CA GLU A 100 -19.30 8.33 -9.48
C GLU A 100 -18.19 8.97 -10.30
N HIS A 101 -16.92 8.80 -9.87
CA HIS A 101 -15.80 9.55 -10.42
C HIS A 101 -14.81 8.72 -11.24
N TYR A 102 -14.84 7.38 -11.15
CA TYR A 102 -13.88 6.48 -11.78
C TYR A 102 -14.56 5.40 -12.62
N ASP A 103 -13.92 5.07 -13.73
CA ASP A 103 -14.35 4.00 -14.63
C ASP A 103 -13.91 2.62 -14.15
N ALA A 104 -12.79 2.56 -13.41
CA ALA A 104 -12.26 1.35 -12.81
C ALA A 104 -11.73 1.61 -11.39
N ILE A 105 -11.88 0.63 -10.51
CA ILE A 105 -11.39 0.68 -9.14
C ILE A 105 -10.59 -0.59 -8.87
N ILE A 106 -9.35 -0.42 -8.38
CA ILE A 106 -8.43 -1.51 -8.08
C ILE A 106 -8.11 -1.47 -6.60
N PHE A 107 -8.38 -2.57 -5.89
CA PHE A 107 -8.01 -2.72 -4.48
C PHE A 107 -6.66 -3.41 -4.36
N ALA A 108 -5.67 -2.70 -3.79
CA ALA A 108 -4.31 -3.15 -3.54
C ALA A 108 -3.91 -2.86 -2.08
N THR A 109 -4.85 -3.08 -1.15
CA THR A 109 -4.78 -2.66 0.26
C THR A 109 -3.75 -3.43 1.08
N GLY A 110 -3.29 -4.58 0.59
CA GLY A 110 -2.38 -5.45 1.32
C GLY A 110 -3.01 -6.13 2.53
N ALA A 111 -2.16 -6.69 3.38
CA ALA A 111 -2.53 -7.26 4.67
C ALA A 111 -1.68 -6.61 5.77
N ILE A 112 -2.30 -6.19 6.86
CA ILE A 112 -1.66 -5.48 7.99
C ILE A 112 -1.63 -6.29 9.27
N HIS A 113 -2.26 -7.45 9.28
CA HIS A 113 -2.32 -8.35 10.44
C HIS A 113 -1.79 -9.73 10.08
N ASP A 114 -1.20 -10.39 11.06
CA ASP A 114 -0.80 -11.79 10.94
C ASP A 114 -2.02 -12.70 10.80
N ALA A 115 -1.83 -13.86 10.18
CA ALA A 115 -2.83 -14.90 10.17
C ALA A 115 -2.99 -15.46 11.60
N ALA A 116 -4.24 -15.60 12.06
CA ALA A 116 -4.50 -16.16 13.36
C ALA A 116 -4.04 -17.63 13.43
N LEU A 117 -3.29 -17.97 14.47
CA LEU A 117 -2.92 -19.35 14.79
C LEU A 117 -3.94 -19.93 15.78
N ASN A 118 -4.37 -21.17 15.53
CA ASN A 118 -5.24 -21.88 16.46
C ASN A 118 -4.41 -22.88 17.28
N ILE A 119 -3.67 -22.36 18.25
CA ILE A 119 -2.86 -23.14 19.19
C ILE A 119 -3.17 -22.73 20.62
N GLU A 120 -2.99 -23.66 21.57
CA GLU A 120 -3.17 -23.37 22.98
C GLU A 120 -2.17 -22.34 23.46
N GLY A 121 -2.64 -21.33 24.20
CA GLY A 121 -1.79 -20.28 24.77
C GLY A 121 -1.46 -19.11 23.84
N ILE A 122 -2.05 -19.02 22.64
CA ILE A 122 -1.80 -17.91 21.71
C ILE A 122 -2.19 -16.54 22.30
N ASP A 123 -3.16 -16.52 23.19
CA ASP A 123 -3.67 -15.30 23.83
C ASP A 123 -3.00 -14.97 25.18
N LEU A 124 -1.93 -15.70 25.55
CA LEU A 124 -1.20 -15.42 26.77
C LEU A 124 -0.36 -14.15 26.67
N ASP A 125 -0.13 -13.52 27.82
CA ASP A 125 0.78 -12.38 27.92
C ASP A 125 2.17 -12.75 27.41
N GLY A 126 2.73 -11.91 26.55
CA GLY A 126 4.02 -12.18 25.90
C GLY A 126 3.91 -12.93 24.56
N SER A 127 2.71 -13.29 24.13
CA SER A 127 2.46 -13.82 22.77
C SER A 127 2.14 -12.67 21.83
N TYR A 128 2.94 -12.45 20.81
CA TYR A 128 2.81 -11.35 19.87
C TYR A 128 2.89 -11.82 18.43
N GLY A 129 2.19 -11.16 17.54
CA GLY A 129 2.35 -11.32 16.10
C GLY A 129 3.69 -10.76 15.61
N ALA A 130 4.31 -11.43 14.65
CA ALA A 130 5.56 -10.94 14.05
C ALA A 130 5.36 -9.61 13.32
N ALA A 131 4.19 -9.40 12.68
CA ALA A 131 3.86 -8.13 12.04
C ALA A 131 3.77 -6.99 13.05
N ASP A 132 3.23 -7.21 14.24
CA ASP A 132 3.15 -6.21 15.30
C ASP A 132 4.55 -5.78 15.76
N PHE A 133 5.44 -6.75 15.98
CA PHE A 133 6.81 -6.47 16.39
C PHE A 133 7.59 -5.70 15.33
N VAL A 134 7.50 -6.12 14.06
CA VAL A 134 8.16 -5.42 12.95
C VAL A 134 7.61 -4.02 12.76
N SER A 135 6.29 -3.86 12.85
CA SER A 135 5.63 -2.56 12.73
C SER A 135 6.07 -1.60 13.84
N TRP A 136 6.24 -2.11 15.07
CA TRP A 136 6.78 -1.31 16.17
C TRP A 136 8.18 -0.77 15.86
N TYR A 137 9.13 -1.62 15.50
CA TYR A 137 10.50 -1.14 15.36
C TYR A 137 10.76 -0.42 14.02
N ASP A 138 9.94 -0.65 12.99
CA ASP A 138 9.94 0.13 11.76
C ASP A 138 9.20 1.49 11.91
N GLY A 139 8.60 1.75 13.08
CA GLY A 139 7.96 3.02 13.40
C GLY A 139 6.63 3.23 12.68
N HIS A 140 5.86 2.15 12.49
CA HIS A 140 4.53 2.22 11.89
C HIS A 140 3.61 3.16 12.71
N PRO A 141 2.87 4.08 12.08
CA PRO A 141 2.09 5.10 12.79
C PRO A 141 1.00 4.57 13.71
N ASP A 142 0.41 3.41 13.41
CA ASP A 142 -0.66 2.81 14.19
C ASP A 142 -0.16 1.96 15.37
N TYR A 143 1.14 1.83 15.54
CA TYR A 143 1.74 1.02 16.61
C TYR A 143 2.37 1.88 17.70
N PRO A 144 2.40 1.41 18.96
CA PRO A 144 2.97 2.15 20.08
C PRO A 144 4.47 2.40 19.85
N ARG A 145 5.00 3.47 20.46
CA ARG A 145 6.41 3.82 20.37
C ARG A 145 7.30 2.99 21.29
N THR A 146 6.72 2.24 22.18
CA THR A 146 7.41 1.42 23.18
C THR A 146 7.01 -0.03 23.01
N TRP A 147 7.97 -0.93 23.17
CA TRP A 147 7.76 -2.38 23.19
C TRP A 147 8.48 -2.98 24.40
N PRO A 148 7.88 -3.92 25.14
CA PRO A 148 8.53 -4.57 26.26
C PRO A 148 9.64 -5.51 25.76
N LEU A 149 10.89 -5.13 25.95
CA LEU A 149 12.08 -5.93 25.58
C LEU A 149 12.73 -6.57 26.82
N GLU A 150 11.92 -7.08 27.75
CA GLU A 150 12.38 -7.59 29.04
C GLU A 150 12.52 -9.12 29.05
N ALA A 151 12.09 -9.81 28.00
CA ALA A 151 12.15 -11.26 27.91
C ALA A 151 13.60 -11.76 27.77
N GLU A 152 14.03 -12.66 28.67
CA GLU A 152 15.35 -13.29 28.60
C GLU A 152 15.39 -14.41 27.54
N GLN A 153 14.24 -14.97 27.19
CA GLN A 153 14.11 -16.04 26.21
C GLN A 153 12.89 -15.77 25.30
N VAL A 154 13.07 -15.98 24.02
CA VAL A 154 12.03 -15.81 23.01
C VAL A 154 11.91 -17.08 22.15
N ALA A 155 10.70 -17.56 21.96
CA ALA A 155 10.38 -18.60 20.99
C ALA A 155 9.74 -17.97 19.76
N VAL A 156 10.14 -18.43 18.58
CA VAL A 156 9.53 -18.01 17.30
C VAL A 156 8.95 -19.27 16.67
N LEU A 157 7.69 -19.19 16.26
CA LEU A 157 6.91 -20.28 15.64
C LEU A 157 6.70 -20.04 14.14
#